data_e6fe35e1695d9b56d079d324d823cf5d
#
_entry.id   e6fe35e1695d9b56d079d324d823cf5d
#
_cell.length_a   1.000
_cell.length_b   1.000
_cell.length_c   1.000
_cell.angle_alpha   90.00
_cell.angle_beta   90.00
_cell.angle_gamma   90.00
#
_symmetry.space_group_name_H-M   'P 1'
#
loop_
_entity.id
_entity.type
_entity.pdbx_description
1 polymer ?
#
loop_
_entity_poly.entity_id
_entity_poly.type
_entity_poly.pdbx_seq_one_letter_code
_entity_poly.pdbx_strand_id
1 'polypeptide(L)'
;MHSVEFQAVSKSYPIYASPGDRLAELVTLNRIKRHKDFWALKDLTFSVRRGETFCIIGENGAGKSTLLQMVAGILTPTQGSVKVNGRVSALLELGSGFNPEFSGRDNVYLNGAILGLSSREIDARYKQISDFAEIGDFIDQPVKTYSSGMVVRLAFAVAIHLDPEILIVDEALA
;
A
#
# COMPACT_ATOMS: atom_id res chain seq x y z
N MET A 1 15.10 7.00 -16.41
CA MET A 1 15.21 6.22 -15.17
C MET A 1 13.81 5.73 -14.85
N HIS A 2 13.62 4.45 -14.55
CA HIS A 2 12.32 3.87 -14.22
C HIS A 2 12.07 3.97 -12.70
N SER A 3 10.86 4.36 -12.33
CA SER A 3 10.40 4.35 -10.94
C SER A 3 9.98 2.95 -10.51
N VAL A 4 9.36 2.18 -11.42
CA VAL A 4 8.89 0.81 -11.17
C VAL A 4 9.31 -0.08 -12.32
N GLU A 5 9.82 -1.27 -12.03
CA GLU A 5 10.18 -2.29 -13.03
C GLU A 5 9.69 -3.65 -12.56
N PHE A 6 8.92 -4.33 -13.40
CA PHE A 6 8.49 -5.72 -13.25
C PHE A 6 9.19 -6.57 -14.31
N GLN A 7 9.82 -7.67 -13.89
CA GLN A 7 10.56 -8.57 -14.78
C GLN A 7 10.07 -10.00 -14.55
N ALA A 8 9.31 -10.55 -15.52
CA ALA A 8 8.74 -11.91 -15.51
C ALA A 8 8.03 -12.25 -14.19
N VAL A 9 7.26 -11.29 -13.65
CA VAL A 9 6.63 -11.40 -12.33
C VAL A 9 5.42 -12.29 -12.37
N SER A 10 5.41 -13.30 -11.51
CA SER A 10 4.24 -14.15 -11.27
C SER A 10 3.95 -14.22 -9.77
N LYS A 11 2.67 -14.30 -9.42
CA LYS A 11 2.20 -14.50 -8.04
C LYS A 11 1.19 -15.61 -7.97
N SER A 12 1.49 -16.62 -7.18
CA SER A 12 0.55 -17.69 -6.84
C SER A 12 0.21 -17.70 -5.36
N TYR A 13 -0.97 -18.21 -5.07
CA TYR A 13 -1.45 -18.47 -3.71
C TYR A 13 -1.84 -19.95 -3.61
N PRO A 14 -1.35 -20.69 -2.60
CA PRO A 14 -1.76 -22.06 -2.36
C PRO A 14 -3.20 -22.10 -1.82
N ILE A 15 -4.11 -22.74 -2.55
CA ILE A 15 -5.48 -22.98 -2.11
C ILE A 15 -5.61 -24.41 -1.63
N TYR A 16 -5.97 -24.61 -0.36
CA TYR A 16 -6.21 -25.90 0.26
C TYR A 16 -7.70 -26.22 0.25
N ALA A 17 -8.06 -27.46 -0.05
CA ALA A 17 -9.45 -27.93 -0.02
C ALA A 17 -9.95 -28.05 1.43
N SER A 18 -9.07 -28.35 2.39
CA SER A 18 -9.40 -28.42 3.81
C SER A 18 -8.24 -27.93 4.71
N PRO A 19 -8.53 -27.47 5.93
CA PRO A 19 -7.47 -27.12 6.91
C PRO A 19 -6.52 -28.29 7.20
N GLY A 20 -7.02 -29.54 7.15
CA GLY A 20 -6.23 -30.75 7.35
C GLY A 20 -5.17 -30.97 6.27
N ASP A 21 -5.44 -30.54 5.03
CA ASP A 21 -4.48 -30.65 3.93
C ASP A 21 -3.27 -29.77 4.15
N ARG A 22 -3.47 -28.56 4.69
CA ARG A 22 -2.39 -27.66 5.07
C ARG A 22 -1.52 -28.24 6.17
N LEU A 23 -2.15 -28.86 7.19
CA LEU A 23 -1.43 -29.49 8.29
C LEU A 23 -0.63 -30.72 7.81
N ALA A 24 -1.25 -31.58 6.96
CA ALA A 24 -0.61 -32.74 6.38
C ALA A 24 0.61 -32.37 5.51
N GLU A 25 0.51 -31.30 4.76
CA GLU A 25 1.63 -30.78 3.95
C GLU A 25 2.77 -30.28 4.83
N LEU A 26 2.46 -29.57 5.92
CA LEU A 26 3.44 -29.11 6.90
C LEU A 26 4.16 -30.27 7.58
N VAL A 27 3.43 -31.29 8.05
CA VAL A 27 3.99 -32.47 8.73
C VAL A 27 4.85 -33.32 7.80
N THR A 28 4.50 -33.38 6.51
CA THR A 28 5.28 -34.09 5.49
C THR A 28 6.44 -33.26 4.91
N LEU A 29 6.74 -32.08 5.50
CA LEU A 29 7.80 -31.18 5.03
C LEU A 29 7.67 -30.86 3.53
N ASN A 30 6.44 -30.59 3.07
CA ASN A 30 6.10 -30.29 1.67
C ASN A 30 6.43 -31.45 0.67
N ARG A 31 6.65 -32.66 1.15
CA ARG A 31 6.88 -33.83 0.27
C ARG A 31 5.62 -34.26 -0.48
N ILE A 32 4.44 -34.01 0.08
CA ILE A 32 3.15 -34.33 -0.54
C ILE A 32 2.39 -33.01 -0.70
N LYS A 33 2.37 -32.46 -1.91
CA LYS A 33 1.58 -31.27 -2.24
C LYS A 33 0.09 -31.59 -2.23
N ARG A 34 -0.68 -30.88 -1.42
CA ARG A 34 -2.15 -31.00 -1.30
C ARG A 34 -2.89 -29.72 -1.60
N HIS A 35 -2.18 -28.67 -2.06
CA HIS A 35 -2.78 -27.43 -2.52
C HIS A 35 -2.84 -27.35 -4.04
N LYS A 36 -3.73 -26.49 -4.51
CA LYS A 36 -3.75 -26.02 -5.90
C LYS A 36 -3.22 -24.61 -5.95
N ASP A 37 -2.27 -24.35 -6.85
CA ASP A 37 -1.75 -23.00 -7.06
C ASP A 37 -2.78 -22.15 -7.82
N PHE A 38 -3.28 -21.11 -7.18
CA PHE A 38 -4.05 -20.07 -7.85
C PHE A 38 -3.11 -18.94 -8.26
N TRP A 39 -2.97 -18.74 -9.55
CA TRP A 39 -2.10 -17.72 -10.12
C TRP A 39 -2.88 -16.41 -10.26
N ALA A 40 -2.64 -15.45 -9.37
CA ALA A 40 -3.22 -14.12 -9.44
C ALA A 40 -2.55 -13.26 -10.51
N LEU A 41 -1.25 -13.44 -10.73
CA LEU A 41 -0.47 -12.78 -11.78
C LEU A 41 0.43 -13.81 -12.47
N LYS A 42 0.60 -13.68 -13.80
CA LYS A 42 1.46 -14.58 -14.59
C LYS A 42 2.31 -13.79 -15.56
N ASP A 43 3.61 -13.96 -15.44
CA ASP A 43 4.64 -13.50 -16.39
C ASP A 43 4.49 -12.02 -16.82
N LEU A 44 4.30 -11.14 -15.84
CA LEU A 44 4.15 -9.72 -16.10
C LEU A 44 5.51 -9.05 -16.23
N THR A 45 5.71 -8.35 -17.36
CA THR A 45 6.91 -7.56 -17.61
C THR A 45 6.50 -6.18 -18.14
N PHE A 46 6.80 -5.15 -17.37
CA PHE A 46 6.59 -3.75 -17.75
C PHE A 46 7.45 -2.84 -16.90
N SER A 47 7.55 -1.58 -17.29
CA SER A 47 8.21 -0.54 -16.50
C SER A 47 7.45 0.77 -16.56
N VAL A 48 7.52 1.56 -15.48
CA VAL A 48 6.95 2.89 -15.36
C VAL A 48 8.07 3.90 -15.19
N ARG A 49 8.08 4.95 -15.99
CA ARG A 49 9.11 6.00 -15.95
C ARG A 49 8.77 7.02 -14.85
N ARG A 50 9.79 7.74 -14.41
CA ARG A 50 9.59 8.86 -13.49
C ARG A 50 8.72 9.93 -14.15
N GLY A 51 7.71 10.44 -13.41
CA GLY A 51 6.74 11.42 -13.90
C GLY A 51 5.66 10.87 -14.83
N GLU A 52 5.59 9.53 -15.00
CA GLU A 52 4.57 8.89 -15.80
C GLU A 52 3.36 8.52 -14.95
N THR A 53 2.15 8.75 -15.49
CA THR A 53 0.91 8.23 -14.94
C THR A 53 0.58 6.88 -15.61
N PHE A 54 0.52 5.83 -14.81
CA PHE A 54 0.24 4.47 -15.28
C PHE A 54 -1.07 3.96 -14.71
N CYS A 55 -2.02 3.60 -15.58
CA CYS A 55 -3.33 3.10 -15.17
C CYS A 55 -3.42 1.58 -15.38
N ILE A 56 -3.98 0.88 -14.39
CA ILE A 56 -4.23 -0.56 -14.43
C ILE A 56 -5.74 -0.78 -14.50
N ILE A 57 -6.20 -1.35 -15.61
CA ILE A 57 -7.62 -1.60 -15.87
C ILE A 57 -7.85 -3.11 -15.91
N GLY A 58 -8.96 -3.57 -15.34
CA GLY A 58 -9.33 -4.99 -15.35
C GLY A 58 -10.54 -5.26 -14.45
N GLU A 59 -11.14 -6.42 -14.60
CA GLU A 59 -12.27 -6.88 -13.79
C GLU A 59 -11.89 -7.09 -12.32
N ASN A 60 -12.90 -7.19 -11.44
CA ASN A 60 -12.65 -7.54 -10.04
C ASN A 60 -12.04 -8.94 -9.95
N GLY A 61 -10.99 -9.09 -9.14
CA GLY A 61 -10.23 -10.33 -9.05
C GLY A 61 -9.14 -10.52 -10.11
N ALA A 62 -8.95 -9.59 -11.06
CA ALA A 62 -7.88 -9.66 -12.08
C ALA A 62 -6.45 -9.48 -11.54
N GLY A 63 -6.27 -9.27 -10.23
CA GLY A 63 -4.95 -9.13 -9.61
C GLY A 63 -4.45 -7.70 -9.49
N LYS A 64 -5.28 -6.67 -9.76
CA LYS A 64 -4.88 -5.25 -9.65
C LYS A 64 -4.28 -4.92 -8.29
N SER A 65 -5.00 -5.20 -7.21
CA SER A 65 -4.53 -4.91 -5.84
C SER A 65 -3.30 -5.74 -5.47
N THR A 66 -3.17 -6.98 -5.97
CA THR A 66 -1.97 -7.81 -5.80
C THR A 66 -0.74 -7.13 -6.42
N LEU A 67 -0.89 -6.56 -7.61
CA LEU A 67 0.17 -5.83 -8.30
C LEU A 67 0.54 -4.56 -7.52
N LEU A 68 -0.45 -3.76 -7.11
CA LEU A 68 -0.23 -2.53 -6.34
C LEU A 68 0.44 -2.80 -4.99
N GLN A 69 0.06 -3.88 -4.29
CA GLN A 69 0.71 -4.32 -3.05
C GLN A 69 2.18 -4.72 -3.27
N MET A 70 2.54 -5.24 -4.44
CA MET A 70 3.96 -5.51 -4.76
C MET A 70 4.74 -4.22 -4.97
N VAL A 71 4.15 -3.21 -5.63
CA VAL A 71 4.79 -1.89 -5.78
C VAL A 71 4.94 -1.21 -4.43
N ALA A 72 3.95 -1.36 -3.53
CA ALA A 72 4.03 -0.86 -2.15
C ALA A 72 5.02 -1.64 -1.25
N GLY A 73 5.61 -2.73 -1.73
CA GLY A 73 6.53 -3.55 -0.94
C GLY A 73 5.85 -4.43 0.13
N ILE A 74 4.52 -4.49 0.15
CA ILE A 74 3.74 -5.30 1.09
C ILE A 74 3.79 -6.78 0.70
N LEU A 75 3.87 -7.05 -0.61
CA LEU A 75 3.81 -8.39 -1.15
C LEU A 75 5.05 -8.70 -2.01
N THR A 76 5.61 -9.89 -1.82
CA THR A 76 6.71 -10.38 -2.67
C THR A 76 6.20 -11.25 -3.82
N PRO A 77 6.80 -11.20 -5.01
CA PRO A 77 6.45 -12.09 -6.10
C PRO A 77 6.83 -13.55 -5.79
N THR A 78 6.12 -14.51 -6.39
CA THR A 78 6.48 -15.93 -6.36
C THR A 78 7.61 -16.24 -7.33
N GLN A 79 7.62 -15.57 -8.48
CA GLN A 79 8.66 -15.66 -9.51
C GLN A 79 8.92 -14.27 -10.09
N GLY A 80 10.10 -14.08 -10.66
CA GLY A 80 10.53 -12.81 -11.22
C GLY A 80 10.99 -11.81 -10.16
N SER A 81 11.08 -10.55 -10.54
CA SER A 81 11.52 -9.49 -9.64
C SER A 81 10.75 -8.19 -9.85
N VAL A 82 10.51 -7.49 -8.76
CA VAL A 82 9.95 -6.13 -8.73
C VAL A 82 11.01 -5.20 -8.18
N LYS A 83 11.29 -4.14 -8.91
CA LYS A 83 12.21 -3.09 -8.48
C LYS A 83 11.46 -1.77 -8.41
N VAL A 84 11.54 -1.12 -7.26
CA VAL A 84 10.89 0.17 -7.00
C VAL A 84 11.97 1.16 -6.57
N ASN A 85 12.07 2.27 -7.28
CA ASN A 85 13.08 3.30 -7.06
C ASN A 85 12.39 4.60 -6.63
N GLY A 86 12.40 4.88 -5.34
CA GLY A 86 11.83 6.08 -4.73
C GLY A 86 10.89 5.78 -3.55
N ARG A 87 10.45 6.84 -2.88
CA ARG A 87 9.51 6.75 -1.76
C ARG A 87 8.10 6.50 -2.29
N VAL A 88 7.47 5.46 -1.78
CA VAL A 88 6.11 5.06 -2.17
C VAL A 88 5.12 5.53 -1.11
N SER A 89 4.11 6.26 -1.53
CA SER A 89 2.89 6.48 -0.74
C SER A 89 1.74 5.71 -1.38
N ALA A 90 1.09 4.86 -0.61
CA ALA A 90 0.04 3.99 -1.12
C ALA A 90 -1.28 4.32 -0.44
N LEU A 91 -2.26 4.75 -1.23
CA LEU A 91 -3.65 4.95 -0.84
C LEU A 91 -4.47 3.65 -1.08
N LEU A 92 -3.89 2.50 -0.70
CA LEU A 92 -4.54 1.19 -0.87
C LEU A 92 -5.67 0.99 0.14
N GLU A 93 -5.48 1.54 1.34
CA GLU A 93 -6.45 1.54 2.43
C GLU A 93 -6.31 2.86 3.18
N LEU A 94 -7.11 3.86 2.84
CA LEU A 94 -7.05 5.19 3.42
C LEU A 94 -7.21 5.15 4.95
N GLY A 95 -6.19 5.61 5.66
CA GLY A 95 -6.20 5.67 7.12
C GLY A 95 -5.86 4.37 7.84
N SER A 96 -5.63 3.25 7.15
CA SER A 96 -5.24 1.98 7.80
C SER A 96 -3.90 2.06 8.55
N GLY A 97 -3.03 3.00 8.14
CA GLY A 97 -1.76 3.29 8.82
C GLY A 97 -1.88 4.24 10.01
N PHE A 98 -3.09 4.75 10.32
CA PHE A 98 -3.28 5.64 11.45
C PHE A 98 -3.46 4.86 12.75
N ASN A 99 -2.82 5.34 13.81
CA ASN A 99 -3.10 4.88 15.15
C ASN A 99 -4.36 5.62 15.67
N PRO A 100 -5.47 4.92 15.97
CA PRO A 100 -6.71 5.57 16.40
C PRO A 100 -6.60 6.29 17.75
N GLU A 101 -5.66 5.90 18.60
CA GLU A 101 -5.42 6.54 19.90
C GLU A 101 -4.60 7.83 19.80
N PHE A 102 -3.91 8.05 18.71
CA PHE A 102 -3.10 9.23 18.46
C PHE A 102 -3.95 10.36 17.87
N SER A 103 -3.55 11.60 18.10
CA SER A 103 -4.15 12.75 17.43
C SER A 103 -3.89 12.70 15.92
N GLY A 104 -4.65 13.49 15.15
CA GLY A 104 -4.36 13.66 13.73
C GLY A 104 -2.95 14.20 13.50
N ARG A 105 -2.52 15.16 14.34
CA ARG A 105 -1.15 15.68 14.33
C ARG A 105 -0.12 14.57 14.51
N ASP A 106 -0.26 13.74 15.54
CA ASP A 106 0.70 12.66 15.82
C ASP A 106 0.75 11.65 14.68
N ASN A 107 -0.41 11.37 14.06
CA ASN A 107 -0.49 10.49 12.89
C ASN A 107 0.23 11.08 11.66
N VAL A 108 0.19 12.40 11.44
CA VAL A 108 0.98 13.07 10.39
C VAL A 108 2.48 12.80 10.61
N TYR A 109 2.97 13.00 11.84
CA TYR A 109 4.38 12.76 12.17
C TYR A 109 4.76 11.28 12.07
N LEU A 110 3.89 10.39 12.54
CA LEU A 110 4.11 8.94 12.46
C LEU A 110 4.25 8.50 11.00
N ASN A 111 3.34 8.91 10.12
CA ASN A 111 3.39 8.56 8.71
C ASN A 111 4.60 9.18 8.00
N GLY A 112 4.95 10.43 8.32
CA GLY A 112 6.15 11.06 7.81
C GLY A 112 7.42 10.29 8.19
N ALA A 113 7.52 9.85 9.45
CA ALA A 113 8.65 9.06 9.93
C ALA A 113 8.73 7.68 9.25
N ILE A 114 7.58 7.02 9.01
CA ILE A 114 7.52 5.75 8.25
C ILE A 114 8.04 5.94 6.83
N LEU A 115 7.77 7.08 6.20
CA LEU A 115 8.29 7.44 4.87
C LEU A 115 9.76 7.89 4.90
N GLY A 116 10.39 7.88 6.06
CA GLY A 116 11.80 8.22 6.25
C GLY A 116 12.09 9.74 6.30
N LEU A 117 11.07 10.56 6.52
CA LEU A 117 11.23 12.02 6.69
C LEU A 117 11.67 12.36 8.10
N SER A 118 12.55 13.35 8.21
CA SER A 118 12.90 13.95 9.50
C SER A 118 11.76 14.83 10.02
N SER A 119 11.71 15.04 11.34
CA SER A 119 10.71 15.94 11.96
C SER A 119 10.71 17.33 11.32
N ARG A 120 11.89 17.87 10.97
CA ARG A 120 12.02 19.18 10.32
C ARG A 120 11.36 19.22 8.91
N GLU A 121 11.46 18.13 8.16
CA GLU A 121 10.82 18.02 6.86
C GLU A 121 9.29 17.90 6.99
N ILE A 122 8.83 17.23 8.04
CA ILE A 122 7.40 17.13 8.36
C ILE A 122 6.87 18.48 8.81
N ASP A 123 7.58 19.20 9.72
CA ASP A 123 7.22 20.54 10.18
C ASP A 123 7.01 21.51 9.02
N ALA A 124 7.90 21.47 8.03
CA ALA A 124 7.81 22.32 6.84
C ALA A 124 6.53 22.10 6.00
N ARG A 125 5.94 20.91 6.10
CA ARG A 125 4.75 20.48 5.33
C ARG A 125 3.47 20.46 6.16
N TYR A 126 3.61 20.44 7.49
CA TYR A 126 2.49 20.23 8.41
C TYR A 126 1.33 21.20 8.18
N LYS A 127 1.67 22.49 7.99
CA LYS A 127 0.64 23.51 7.73
C LYS A 127 -0.15 23.21 6.47
N GLN A 128 0.49 22.79 5.39
CA GLN A 128 -0.17 22.45 4.13
C GLN A 128 -1.06 21.22 4.28
N ILE A 129 -0.59 20.20 5.04
CA ILE A 129 -1.36 19.01 5.35
C ILE A 129 -2.62 19.36 6.15
N SER A 130 -2.47 20.14 7.22
CA SER A 130 -3.57 20.55 8.08
C SER A 130 -4.60 21.41 7.35
N ASP A 131 -4.14 22.38 6.56
CA ASP A 131 -5.00 23.26 5.77
C ASP A 131 -5.78 22.45 4.71
N PHE A 132 -5.12 21.49 4.03
CA PHE A 132 -5.75 20.65 3.00
C PHE A 132 -6.76 19.65 3.58
N ALA A 133 -6.48 19.11 4.78
CA ALA A 133 -7.38 18.16 5.43
C ALA A 133 -8.72 18.79 5.84
N GLU A 134 -8.75 20.12 6.08
CA GLU A 134 -9.96 20.88 6.45
C GLU A 134 -10.75 20.26 7.62
N ILE A 135 -10.04 19.75 8.62
CA ILE A 135 -10.67 19.15 9.82
C ILE A 135 -10.65 20.07 11.06
N GLY A 136 -10.08 21.27 10.90
CA GLY A 136 -10.05 22.28 11.96
C GLY A 136 -9.38 21.78 13.25
N ASP A 137 -9.96 22.15 14.40
CA ASP A 137 -9.42 21.82 15.72
C ASP A 137 -9.40 20.31 16.03
N PHE A 138 -10.12 19.50 15.23
CA PHE A 138 -10.07 18.05 15.37
C PHE A 138 -8.67 17.48 15.12
N ILE A 139 -7.78 18.23 14.43
CA ILE A 139 -6.41 17.77 14.16
C ILE A 139 -5.65 17.39 15.45
N ASP A 140 -6.00 18.01 16.57
CA ASP A 140 -5.39 17.75 17.88
C ASP A 140 -6.18 16.74 18.74
N GLN A 141 -7.29 16.19 18.21
CA GLN A 141 -8.08 15.14 18.86
C GLN A 141 -7.66 13.74 18.39
N PRO A 142 -7.88 12.68 19.20
CA PRO A 142 -7.62 11.31 18.78
C PRO A 142 -8.43 10.91 17.54
N VAL A 143 -7.78 10.23 16.59
CA VAL A 143 -8.39 9.84 15.30
C VAL A 143 -9.64 8.96 15.48
N LYS A 144 -9.73 8.18 16.57
CA LYS A 144 -10.95 7.41 16.90
C LYS A 144 -12.22 8.26 17.06
N THR A 145 -12.09 9.57 17.26
CA THR A 145 -13.23 10.50 17.36
C THR A 145 -13.63 11.08 16.00
N TYR A 146 -12.90 10.78 14.93
CA TYR A 146 -13.15 11.32 13.62
C TYR A 146 -14.30 10.61 12.92
N SER A 147 -15.01 11.34 12.06
CA SER A 147 -15.86 10.71 11.06
C SER A 147 -15.01 10.02 10.00
N SER A 148 -15.57 9.04 9.27
CA SER A 148 -14.87 8.37 8.16
C SER A 148 -14.34 9.38 7.13
N GLY A 149 -15.13 10.41 6.79
CA GLY A 149 -14.71 11.47 5.88
C GLY A 149 -13.53 12.28 6.40
N MET A 150 -13.40 12.53 7.71
CA MET A 150 -12.26 13.22 8.30
C MET A 150 -11.00 12.36 8.22
N VAL A 151 -11.12 11.06 8.50
CA VAL A 151 -10.01 10.10 8.36
C VAL A 151 -9.49 10.08 6.92
N VAL A 152 -10.41 9.96 5.95
CA VAL A 152 -10.06 9.94 4.51
C VAL A 152 -9.38 11.24 4.10
N ARG A 153 -9.92 12.40 4.48
CA ARG A 153 -9.31 13.70 4.13
C ARG A 153 -7.92 13.87 4.72
N LEU A 154 -7.73 13.52 5.99
CA LEU A 154 -6.41 13.60 6.61
C LEU A 154 -5.42 12.62 5.96
N ALA A 155 -5.83 11.38 5.73
CA ALA A 155 -4.99 10.37 5.09
C ALA A 155 -4.55 10.78 3.68
N PHE A 156 -5.48 11.34 2.91
CA PHE A 156 -5.19 11.86 1.57
C PHE A 156 -4.25 13.07 1.63
N ALA A 157 -4.50 14.03 2.55
CA ALA A 157 -3.63 15.18 2.75
C ALA A 157 -2.19 14.75 3.08
N VAL A 158 -2.04 13.78 3.99
CA VAL A 158 -0.74 13.20 4.35
C VAL A 158 -0.07 12.57 3.15
N ALA A 159 -0.81 11.73 2.41
CA ALA A 159 -0.26 10.97 1.29
C ALA A 159 0.32 11.83 0.17
N ILE A 160 -0.33 12.98 -0.15
CA ILE A 160 0.11 13.85 -1.24
C ILE A 160 1.14 14.90 -0.82
N HIS A 161 1.11 15.37 0.44
CA HIS A 161 1.99 16.45 0.89
C HIS A 161 3.30 15.97 1.52
N LEU A 162 3.44 14.67 1.81
CA LEU A 162 4.72 14.11 2.27
C LEU A 162 5.72 13.85 1.12
N ASP A 163 5.41 14.36 -0.07
CA ASP A 163 6.28 14.39 -1.23
C ASP A 163 6.76 12.98 -1.66
N PRO A 164 5.82 12.06 -1.94
CA PRO A 164 6.17 10.74 -2.44
C PRO A 164 6.68 10.86 -3.89
N GLU A 165 7.66 10.01 -4.24
CA GLU A 165 8.13 9.89 -5.63
C GLU A 165 7.22 8.98 -6.46
N ILE A 166 6.47 8.11 -5.78
CA ILE A 166 5.50 7.18 -6.36
C ILE A 166 4.23 7.25 -5.52
N LEU A 167 3.12 7.65 -6.14
CA LEU A 167 1.80 7.64 -5.52
C LEU A 167 0.97 6.49 -6.10
N ILE A 168 0.49 5.60 -5.25
CA ILE A 168 -0.40 4.51 -5.62
C ILE A 168 -1.81 4.86 -5.16
N VAL A 169 -2.76 4.81 -6.10
CA VAL A 169 -4.18 5.04 -5.82
C VAL A 169 -4.95 3.79 -6.25
N ASP A 170 -5.68 3.16 -5.34
CA ASP A 170 -6.57 2.04 -5.63
C ASP A 170 -8.04 2.52 -5.67
N GLU A 171 -8.91 1.67 -6.16
CA GLU A 171 -10.36 1.87 -6.35
C GLU A 171 -11.11 2.27 -5.04
N ALA A 172 -10.46 2.19 -3.89
CA ALA A 172 -10.99 2.56 -2.57
C ALA A 172 -11.39 4.05 -2.41
N LEU A 173 -11.26 4.87 -3.47
CA LEU A 173 -11.69 6.26 -3.52
C LEU A 173 -13.08 6.44 -4.17
N ALA A 174 -13.76 5.37 -4.57
CA ALA A 174 -15.08 5.42 -5.21
C ALA A 174 -16.22 5.16 -4.21
#